data_ffc22d58288e49493da49418107d16bc
#
_entry.id   ffc22d58288e49493da49418107d16bc
#
_cell.length_a   1.000
_cell.length_b   1.000
_cell.length_c   1.000
_cell.angle_alpha   90.00
_cell.angle_beta   90.00
_cell.angle_gamma   90.00
#
_symmetry.space_group_name_H-M   'P 1'
#
loop_
_entity.id
_entity.type
_entity.pdbx_description
1 polymer ?
#
loop_
_entity_poly.entity_id
_entity_poly.type
_entity_poly.pdbx_seq_one_letter_code
_entity_poly.pdbx_strand_id
1 'polypeptide(L)'
;MQVIERNVVRAVVLDAKRQVLLFHTHDPTYAELGTWWELPGGGIEPGETYRAALVRELAEETGIVITPEQVEAPNWRRRATFRYRGKRLVNNEVVVAVRLPVVAPPVVGHDRVGFEDDDYFDFRWCPTADVVRSTDRFYPGRLPELLEAFLAGQQIDEPFERWS
;
A
#
# COMPACT_ATOMS: atom_id res chain seq x y z
N MET A 1 -6.74 -19.34 -15.92
CA MET A 1 -5.92 -18.38 -15.17
C MET A 1 -5.71 -18.90 -13.76
N GLN A 2 -4.46 -18.95 -13.32
CA GLN A 2 -4.13 -19.39 -11.96
C GLN A 2 -4.69 -18.39 -10.93
N VAL A 3 -5.29 -18.92 -9.87
CA VAL A 3 -5.79 -18.11 -8.75
C VAL A 3 -4.90 -18.37 -7.54
N ILE A 4 -4.39 -17.30 -6.95
CA ILE A 4 -3.53 -17.37 -5.77
C ILE A 4 -4.19 -16.57 -4.65
N GLU A 5 -4.50 -17.24 -3.55
CA GLU A 5 -4.99 -16.57 -2.34
C GLU A 5 -3.86 -16.37 -1.36
N ARG A 6 -3.80 -15.20 -0.74
CA ARG A 6 -2.73 -14.88 0.23
C ARG A 6 -3.20 -13.89 1.28
N ASN A 7 -2.49 -13.86 2.39
CA ASN A 7 -2.67 -12.88 3.44
C ASN A 7 -1.66 -11.75 3.24
N VAL A 8 -2.12 -10.51 3.36
CA VAL A 8 -1.34 -9.32 3.03
C VAL A 8 -1.49 -8.27 4.11
N VAL A 9 -0.41 -7.56 4.40
CA VAL A 9 -0.42 -6.37 5.23
C VAL A 9 -0.05 -5.17 4.36
N ARG A 10 -0.83 -4.09 4.47
CA ARG A 10 -0.55 -2.82 3.83
C ARG A 10 -0.51 -1.72 4.88
N ALA A 11 0.25 -0.67 4.58
CA ALA A 11 0.43 0.40 5.55
C ALA A 11 0.07 1.77 4.96
N VAL A 12 -0.65 2.54 5.75
CA VAL A 12 -0.69 3.98 5.59
C VAL A 12 0.49 4.51 6.40
N VAL A 13 1.58 4.80 5.70
CA VAL A 13 2.79 5.36 6.32
C VAL A 13 2.65 6.87 6.27
N LEU A 14 2.50 7.47 7.45
CA LEU A 14 2.25 8.89 7.60
C LEU A 14 3.50 9.56 8.16
N ASP A 15 3.95 10.62 7.50
CA ASP A 15 5.09 11.40 7.99
C ASP A 15 4.66 12.49 8.98
N ALA A 16 5.62 13.28 9.48
CA ALA A 16 5.36 14.30 10.48
C ALA A 16 4.51 15.48 9.94
N LYS A 17 4.37 15.61 8.64
CA LYS A 17 3.52 16.63 7.99
C LYS A 17 2.23 16.06 7.41
N ARG A 18 1.82 14.87 7.88
CA ARG A 18 0.59 14.21 7.41
C ARG A 18 0.60 13.95 5.90
N GLN A 19 1.73 13.49 5.40
CA GLN A 19 1.85 12.99 4.04
C GLN A 19 1.87 11.48 4.06
N VAL A 20 1.18 10.86 3.11
CA VAL A 20 1.09 9.40 2.96
C VAL A 20 2.06 8.94 1.89
N LEU A 21 2.79 7.87 2.18
CA LEU A 21 3.67 7.26 1.20
C LEU A 21 2.86 6.38 0.25
N LEU A 22 2.93 6.70 -1.04
CA LEU A 22 2.23 5.96 -2.09
C LEU A 22 3.19 5.59 -3.21
N PHE A 23 2.93 4.42 -3.79
CA PHE A 23 3.69 3.91 -4.93
C PHE A 23 2.86 4.08 -6.20
N HIS A 24 3.40 4.78 -7.19
CA HIS A 24 2.75 4.96 -8.50
C HIS A 24 3.25 3.85 -9.44
N THR A 25 2.34 3.09 -10.00
CA THR A 25 2.70 1.90 -10.76
C THR A 25 1.71 1.57 -11.88
N HIS A 26 2.04 0.54 -12.64
CA HIS A 26 1.18 -0.05 -13.66
C HIS A 26 1.54 -1.54 -13.79
N ASP A 27 0.71 -2.28 -14.51
CA ASP A 27 1.01 -3.67 -14.86
C ASP A 27 1.13 -3.77 -16.39
N PRO A 28 2.33 -4.00 -16.93
CA PRO A 28 2.52 -4.08 -18.39
C PRO A 28 1.71 -5.19 -19.05
N THR A 29 1.34 -6.23 -18.31
CA THR A 29 0.51 -7.33 -18.81
C THR A 29 -0.92 -6.87 -19.12
N TYR A 30 -1.38 -5.84 -18.42
CA TYR A 30 -2.75 -5.33 -18.51
C TYR A 30 -2.74 -3.82 -18.73
N ALA A 31 -2.24 -3.41 -19.90
CA ALA A 31 -2.10 -1.99 -20.23
C ALA A 31 -3.43 -1.21 -20.12
N GLU A 32 -4.56 -1.89 -20.29
CA GLU A 32 -5.88 -1.28 -20.18
C GLU A 32 -6.22 -0.80 -18.76
N LEU A 33 -5.51 -1.29 -17.76
CA LEU A 33 -5.71 -0.82 -16.37
C LEU A 33 -5.12 0.57 -16.13
N GLY A 34 -4.22 1.04 -17.01
CA GLY A 34 -3.55 2.31 -16.82
C GLY A 34 -2.60 2.31 -15.64
N THR A 35 -2.49 3.46 -14.98
CA THR A 35 -1.65 3.62 -13.78
C THR A 35 -2.51 3.81 -12.54
N TRP A 36 -1.94 3.51 -11.38
CA TRP A 36 -2.62 3.74 -10.11
C TRP A 36 -1.61 3.96 -9.00
N TRP A 37 -2.11 4.40 -7.86
CA TRP A 37 -1.34 4.58 -6.64
C TRP A 37 -1.70 3.49 -5.65
N GLU A 38 -0.71 2.90 -4.99
CA GLU A 38 -0.98 1.87 -4.00
C GLU A 38 -0.22 2.08 -2.71
N LEU A 39 -0.77 1.55 -1.63
CA LEU A 39 -0.12 1.53 -0.33
C LEU A 39 1.02 0.51 -0.34
N PRO A 40 2.15 0.82 0.30
CA PRO A 40 3.21 -0.16 0.49
C PRO A 40 2.77 -1.32 1.35
N GLY A 41 3.44 -2.44 1.19
CA GLY A 41 3.17 -3.66 1.92
C GLY A 41 3.34 -4.89 1.05
N GLY A 42 2.92 -6.03 1.56
CA GLY A 42 3.04 -7.26 0.81
C GLY A 42 2.57 -8.48 1.58
N GLY A 43 2.88 -9.65 1.06
CA GLY A 43 2.44 -10.92 1.61
C GLY A 43 3.03 -11.22 2.99
N ILE A 44 2.18 -11.77 3.85
CA ILE A 44 2.59 -12.28 5.16
C ILE A 44 3.03 -13.72 4.94
N GLU A 45 4.27 -14.04 5.26
CA GLU A 45 4.82 -15.37 5.11
C GLU A 45 4.37 -16.31 6.23
N PRO A 46 4.37 -17.63 5.99
CA PRO A 46 4.00 -18.59 7.03
C PRO A 46 4.84 -18.38 8.31
N GLY A 47 4.16 -18.32 9.47
CA GLY A 47 4.81 -18.10 10.76
C GLY A 47 5.15 -16.64 11.06
N GLU A 48 4.92 -15.75 10.14
CA GLU A 48 5.20 -14.33 10.29
C GLU A 48 3.97 -13.61 10.84
N THR A 49 4.16 -12.66 11.77
CA THR A 49 3.08 -11.77 12.20
C THR A 49 2.90 -10.65 11.16
N TYR A 50 1.74 -9.99 11.16
CA TYR A 50 1.54 -8.84 10.28
C TYR A 50 2.55 -7.72 10.57
N ARG A 51 2.94 -7.54 11.83
CA ARG A 51 3.95 -6.54 12.20
C ARG A 51 5.31 -6.88 11.62
N ALA A 52 5.76 -8.12 11.80
CA ALA A 52 7.04 -8.57 11.25
C ALA A 52 7.06 -8.48 9.72
N ALA A 53 5.96 -8.87 9.07
CA ALA A 53 5.83 -8.78 7.62
C ALA A 53 5.97 -7.33 7.15
N LEU A 54 5.32 -6.39 7.82
CA LEU A 54 5.38 -4.99 7.41
C LEU A 54 6.78 -4.40 7.62
N VAL A 55 7.42 -4.72 8.76
CA VAL A 55 8.81 -4.28 9.00
C VAL A 55 9.71 -4.73 7.85
N ARG A 56 9.58 -5.98 7.45
CA ARG A 56 10.37 -6.56 6.35
C ARG A 56 10.02 -5.90 5.01
N GLU A 57 8.74 -5.80 4.69
CA GLU A 57 8.29 -5.25 3.40
C GLU A 57 8.68 -3.79 3.23
N LEU A 58 8.54 -2.96 4.26
CA LEU A 58 8.94 -1.56 4.17
C LEU A 58 10.45 -1.42 3.95
N ALA A 59 11.25 -2.21 4.65
CA ALA A 59 12.69 -2.19 4.47
C ALA A 59 13.08 -2.62 3.04
N GLU A 60 12.47 -3.68 2.53
CA GLU A 60 12.74 -4.20 1.20
C GLU A 60 12.29 -3.24 0.08
N GLU A 61 11.09 -2.69 0.20
CA GLU A 61 10.51 -1.86 -0.85
C GLU A 61 11.02 -0.42 -0.83
N THR A 62 11.21 0.14 0.35
CA THR A 62 11.41 1.58 0.51
C THR A 62 12.71 1.96 1.22
N GLY A 63 13.36 1.02 1.87
CA GLY A 63 14.51 1.29 2.73
C GLY A 63 14.15 1.92 4.07
N ILE A 64 12.87 2.17 4.35
CA ILE A 64 12.43 2.73 5.63
C ILE A 64 12.48 1.62 6.68
N VAL A 65 13.24 1.88 7.75
CA VAL A 65 13.41 0.94 8.86
C VAL A 65 12.51 1.37 10.01
N ILE A 66 11.60 0.47 10.38
CA ILE A 66 10.70 0.67 11.53
C ILE A 66 10.84 -0.51 12.49
N THR A 67 10.32 -0.33 13.70
CA THR A 67 10.21 -1.41 14.68
C THR A 67 8.78 -1.95 14.71
N PRO A 68 8.55 -3.19 15.19
CA PRO A 68 7.19 -3.71 15.30
C PRO A 68 6.27 -2.83 16.15
N GLU A 69 6.81 -2.14 17.14
CA GLU A 69 6.05 -1.27 18.03
C GLU A 69 5.48 -0.05 17.30
N GLN A 70 6.10 0.36 16.20
CA GLN A 70 5.61 1.47 15.38
C GLN A 70 4.42 1.08 14.50
N VAL A 71 4.14 -0.20 14.37
CA VAL A 71 3.02 -0.72 13.60
C VAL A 71 1.78 -0.72 14.49
N GLU A 72 0.82 0.14 14.19
CA GLU A 72 -0.42 0.24 14.97
C GLU A 72 -1.33 -0.97 14.73
N ALA A 73 -2.30 -1.16 15.61
CA ALA A 73 -3.25 -2.25 15.45
C ALA A 73 -4.07 -2.07 14.16
N PRO A 74 -4.41 -3.16 13.44
CA PRO A 74 -5.17 -3.04 12.22
C PRO A 74 -6.61 -2.62 12.53
N ASN A 75 -7.04 -1.54 11.91
CA ASN A 75 -8.43 -1.08 12.01
C ASN A 75 -9.15 -1.07 10.66
N TRP A 76 -8.52 -1.60 9.62
CA TRP A 76 -9.14 -1.73 8.31
C TRP A 76 -8.83 -3.13 7.79
N ARG A 77 -9.89 -3.91 7.59
CA ARG A 77 -9.81 -5.26 7.05
C ARG A 77 -10.60 -5.33 5.76
N ARG A 78 -10.06 -6.07 4.80
CA ARG A 78 -10.68 -6.18 3.51
C ARG A 78 -10.28 -7.47 2.81
N ARG A 79 -11.07 -7.84 1.83
CA ARG A 79 -10.76 -8.92 0.91
C ARG A 79 -10.94 -8.39 -0.50
N ALA A 80 -9.96 -8.58 -1.36
CA ALA A 80 -9.98 -8.02 -2.71
C ALA A 80 -9.40 -9.01 -3.71
N THR A 81 -9.82 -8.86 -4.96
CA THR A 81 -9.25 -9.64 -6.06
C THR A 81 -8.87 -8.70 -7.20
N PHE A 82 -7.78 -9.04 -7.86
CA PHE A 82 -7.28 -8.30 -9.00
C PHE A 82 -6.41 -9.19 -9.88
N ARG A 83 -6.25 -8.76 -11.13
CA ARG A 83 -5.33 -9.42 -12.07
C ARG A 83 -3.93 -8.88 -11.88
N TYR A 84 -2.97 -9.75 -11.90
CA TYR A 84 -1.58 -9.38 -11.77
C TYR A 84 -0.69 -10.35 -12.52
N ARG A 85 0.03 -9.85 -13.53
CA ARG A 85 0.99 -10.62 -14.32
C ARG A 85 0.46 -11.97 -14.80
N GLY A 86 -0.74 -11.97 -15.38
CA GLY A 86 -1.36 -13.17 -15.93
C GLY A 86 -2.01 -14.08 -14.90
N LYS A 87 -2.11 -13.67 -13.67
CA LYS A 87 -2.71 -14.44 -12.57
C LYS A 87 -3.86 -13.63 -11.94
N ARG A 88 -4.70 -14.32 -11.20
CA ARG A 88 -5.70 -13.68 -10.35
C ARG A 88 -5.26 -13.81 -8.90
N LEU A 89 -5.07 -12.71 -8.24
CA LEU A 89 -4.78 -12.69 -6.82
C LEU A 89 -6.05 -12.45 -6.03
N VAL A 90 -6.17 -13.14 -4.90
CA VAL A 90 -7.20 -12.90 -3.90
C VAL A 90 -6.46 -12.59 -2.61
N ASN A 91 -6.57 -11.36 -2.17
CA ASN A 91 -5.87 -10.89 -0.97
C ASN A 91 -6.82 -10.77 0.20
N ASN A 92 -6.45 -11.36 1.32
CA ASN A 92 -7.04 -11.05 2.62
C ASN A 92 -6.10 -10.02 3.25
N GLU A 93 -6.55 -8.77 3.35
CA GLU A 93 -5.68 -7.66 3.71
C GLU A 93 -6.05 -7.06 5.06
N VAL A 94 -5.01 -6.75 5.84
CA VAL A 94 -5.14 -5.84 6.96
C VAL A 94 -4.35 -4.57 6.62
N VAL A 95 -4.94 -3.42 6.90
CA VAL A 95 -4.30 -2.12 6.70
C VAL A 95 -4.02 -1.51 8.06
N VAL A 96 -2.79 -1.08 8.25
CA VAL A 96 -2.29 -0.54 9.52
C VAL A 96 -1.71 0.84 9.29
N ALA A 97 -1.67 1.65 10.35
CA ALA A 97 -1.00 2.94 10.32
C ALA A 97 0.42 2.81 10.87
N VAL A 98 1.34 3.52 10.26
CA VAL A 98 2.70 3.73 10.76
C VAL A 98 2.96 5.23 10.75
N ARG A 99 3.18 5.83 11.92
CA ARG A 99 3.41 7.27 12.04
C ARG A 99 4.89 7.52 12.28
N LEU A 100 5.51 8.26 11.37
CA LEU A 100 6.93 8.56 11.45
C LEU A 100 7.14 9.95 12.08
N PRO A 101 8.18 10.11 12.93
CA PRO A 101 8.43 11.39 13.60
C PRO A 101 9.15 12.42 12.73
N VAL A 102 9.42 12.09 11.48
CA VAL A 102 10.20 12.92 10.55
C VAL A 102 9.37 13.26 9.32
N VAL A 103 9.83 14.26 8.55
CA VAL A 103 9.15 14.68 7.33
C VAL A 103 9.82 14.00 6.14
N ALA A 104 9.00 13.33 5.31
CA ALA A 104 9.38 12.77 4.02
C ALA A 104 10.76 12.10 4.03
N PRO A 105 10.99 11.07 4.88
CA PRO A 105 12.27 10.38 4.88
C PRO A 105 12.58 9.81 3.49
N PRO A 106 13.88 9.72 3.11
CA PRO A 106 14.26 9.23 1.80
C PRO A 106 13.73 7.81 1.53
N VAL A 107 13.32 7.56 0.28
CA VAL A 107 12.86 6.26 -0.18
C VAL A 107 13.88 5.72 -1.17
N VAL A 108 14.57 4.65 -0.78
CA VAL A 108 15.69 4.09 -1.56
C VAL A 108 15.21 3.47 -2.88
N GLY A 109 14.05 2.84 -2.89
CA GLY A 109 13.51 2.22 -4.09
C GLY A 109 13.25 3.19 -5.24
N HIS A 110 13.10 4.47 -4.91
CA HIS A 110 12.83 5.53 -5.88
C HIS A 110 14.01 5.75 -6.86
N ASP A 111 15.24 5.57 -6.42
CA ASP A 111 16.43 5.89 -7.19
C ASP A 111 16.97 4.72 -8.03
N ARG A 112 16.15 3.70 -8.26
CA ARG A 112 16.60 2.55 -9.03
C ARG A 112 16.76 2.90 -10.49
N VAL A 113 17.97 2.71 -10.97
CA VAL A 113 18.36 3.08 -12.33
C VAL A 113 17.63 2.29 -13.41
N GLY A 114 17.25 1.06 -13.16
CA GLY A 114 16.57 0.22 -14.14
C GLY A 114 15.15 0.62 -14.51
N PHE A 115 14.64 1.72 -13.97
CA PHE A 115 13.24 2.11 -14.14
C PHE A 115 13.06 3.40 -14.93
N GLU A 116 14.11 3.93 -15.53
CA GLU A 116 13.99 5.19 -16.28
C GLU A 116 13.07 5.09 -17.47
N ASP A 117 12.89 3.89 -18.02
CA ASP A 117 11.94 3.65 -19.11
C ASP A 117 10.52 3.42 -18.60
N ASP A 118 10.38 3.21 -17.30
CA ASP A 118 9.13 2.96 -16.60
C ASP A 118 8.92 4.04 -15.57
N ASP A 119 8.42 5.17 -16.00
CA ASP A 119 8.15 6.32 -15.14
C ASP A 119 7.14 6.03 -14.03
N TYR A 120 6.69 4.81 -13.96
CA TYR A 120 5.60 4.38 -13.09
C TYR A 120 6.05 3.81 -11.76
N PHE A 121 7.33 3.49 -11.61
CA PHE A 121 7.86 2.92 -10.37
C PHE A 121 8.44 4.03 -9.51
N ASP A 122 7.54 4.74 -8.85
CA ASP A 122 7.89 5.95 -8.13
C ASP A 122 7.12 6.02 -6.82
N PHE A 123 7.86 6.12 -5.71
CA PHE A 123 7.25 6.42 -4.42
C PHE A 123 7.16 7.93 -4.22
N ARG A 124 6.05 8.38 -3.70
CA ARG A 124 5.83 9.80 -3.39
C ARG A 124 5.17 9.98 -2.04
N TRP A 125 5.56 11.06 -1.38
CA TRP A 125 4.88 11.54 -0.20
C TRP A 125 3.77 12.48 -0.64
N CYS A 126 2.51 12.07 -0.40
CA CYS A 126 1.33 12.80 -0.87
C CYS A 126 0.56 13.34 0.33
N PRO A 127 0.32 14.66 0.40
CA PRO A 127 -0.51 15.20 1.49
C PRO A 127 -1.84 14.46 1.60
N THR A 128 -2.27 14.14 2.82
CA THR A 128 -3.53 13.44 3.04
C THR A 128 -4.71 14.17 2.41
N ALA A 129 -4.72 15.50 2.49
CA ALA A 129 -5.77 16.31 1.89
C ALA A 129 -5.84 16.12 0.36
N ASP A 130 -4.70 15.96 -0.29
CA ASP A 130 -4.65 15.75 -1.74
C ASP A 130 -5.15 14.36 -2.11
N VAL A 131 -4.80 13.34 -1.31
CA VAL A 131 -5.31 11.98 -1.53
C VAL A 131 -6.82 11.94 -1.43
N VAL A 132 -7.39 12.57 -0.40
CA VAL A 132 -8.84 12.61 -0.17
C VAL A 132 -9.58 13.24 -1.36
N ARG A 133 -9.00 14.26 -1.99
CA ARG A 133 -9.62 14.95 -3.12
C ARG A 133 -9.28 14.35 -4.48
N SER A 134 -8.36 13.40 -4.53
CA SER A 134 -7.89 12.86 -5.80
C SER A 134 -8.95 12.05 -6.52
N THR A 135 -8.97 12.17 -7.84
CA THR A 135 -9.77 11.33 -8.74
C THR A 135 -8.93 10.26 -9.42
N ASP A 136 -7.66 10.16 -9.06
CA ASP A 136 -6.79 9.10 -9.54
C ASP A 136 -7.27 7.72 -9.05
N ARG A 137 -6.77 6.69 -9.68
CA ARG A 137 -7.07 5.33 -9.28
C ARG A 137 -6.12 4.89 -8.17
N PHE A 138 -6.66 4.23 -7.16
CA PHE A 138 -5.91 3.74 -6.00
C PHE A 138 -6.13 2.25 -5.78
N TYR A 139 -5.17 1.62 -5.13
CA TYR A 139 -5.33 0.32 -4.49
C TYR A 139 -4.89 0.44 -3.03
N PRO A 140 -5.75 0.21 -2.05
CA PRO A 140 -7.19 -0.12 -2.13
C PRO A 140 -8.01 0.95 -2.87
N GLY A 141 -9.03 0.50 -3.60
CA GLY A 141 -9.79 1.40 -4.47
C GLY A 141 -10.49 2.55 -3.77
N ARG A 142 -10.91 2.33 -2.51
CA ARG A 142 -11.61 3.36 -1.74
C ARG A 142 -10.70 4.13 -0.79
N LEU A 143 -9.38 4.10 -1.00
CA LEU A 143 -8.46 4.81 -0.14
C LEU A 143 -8.82 6.30 0.04
N PRO A 144 -9.11 7.07 -1.00
CA PRO A 144 -9.48 8.47 -0.79
C PRO A 144 -10.70 8.65 0.11
N GLU A 145 -11.69 7.79 -0.05
CA GLU A 145 -12.94 7.88 0.71
C GLU A 145 -12.77 7.46 2.18
N LEU A 146 -11.90 6.48 2.44
CA LEU A 146 -11.78 5.88 3.77
C LEU A 146 -10.61 6.41 4.60
N LEU A 147 -9.71 7.16 3.99
CA LEU A 147 -8.45 7.55 4.64
C LEU A 147 -8.66 8.31 5.95
N GLU A 148 -9.55 9.29 5.98
CA GLU A 148 -9.77 10.10 7.19
C GLU A 148 -10.38 9.27 8.32
N ALA A 149 -11.37 8.44 8.01
CA ALA A 149 -11.96 7.55 9.00
C ALA A 149 -10.93 6.56 9.54
N PHE A 150 -10.09 6.02 8.66
CA PHE A 150 -9.00 5.13 9.03
C PHE A 150 -8.03 5.81 9.99
N LEU A 151 -7.56 7.02 9.66
CA LEU A 151 -6.61 7.76 10.49
C LEU A 151 -7.21 8.19 11.82
N ALA A 152 -8.53 8.33 11.89
CA ALA A 152 -9.25 8.60 13.13
C ALA A 152 -9.42 7.35 14.01
N GLY A 153 -8.95 6.19 13.56
CA GLY A 153 -9.04 4.96 14.32
C GLY A 153 -10.37 4.22 14.21
N GLN A 154 -11.23 4.61 13.29
CA GLN A 154 -12.49 3.89 13.08
C GLN A 154 -12.23 2.49 12.54
N GLN A 155 -13.01 1.53 13.02
CA GLN A 155 -12.96 0.16 12.52
C GLN A 155 -13.65 0.10 11.15
N ILE A 156 -12.93 -0.41 10.15
CA ILE A 156 -13.43 -0.51 8.78
C ILE A 156 -13.37 -1.98 8.36
N ASP A 157 -14.55 -2.54 8.07
CA ASP A 157 -14.68 -3.88 7.50
C ASP A 157 -15.30 -3.70 6.11
N GLU A 158 -14.45 -3.72 5.10
CA GLU A 158 -14.86 -3.45 3.73
C GLU A 158 -15.51 -4.68 3.10
N PRO A 159 -16.60 -4.49 2.31
CA PRO A 159 -17.10 -5.55 1.45
C PRO A 159 -16.03 -6.01 0.45
N PHE A 160 -16.19 -7.24 -0.05
CA PHE A 160 -15.28 -7.78 -1.05
C PHE A 160 -15.19 -6.86 -2.26
N GLU A 161 -13.98 -6.50 -2.63
CA GLU A 161 -13.72 -5.65 -3.78
C GLU A 161 -13.16 -6.44 -4.95
N ARG A 162 -13.80 -6.34 -6.09
CA ARG A 162 -13.21 -6.75 -7.36
C ARG A 162 -12.55 -5.53 -7.98
N TRP A 163 -11.26 -5.39 -7.80
CA TRP A 163 -10.52 -4.23 -8.26
C TRP A 163 -10.22 -4.31 -9.77
N SER A 164 -9.92 -5.50 -10.27
CA SER A 164 -9.73 -5.71 -11.71
C SER A 164 -10.01 -7.15 -12.15
#